data_b780a84958c9a8edd139fd7a0c9b6482
#
_entry.id   b780a84958c9a8edd139fd7a0c9b6482
#
_cell.length_a   1.000
_cell.length_b   1.000
_cell.length_c   1.000
_cell.angle_alpha   90.00
_cell.angle_beta   90.00
_cell.angle_gamma   90.00
#
_symmetry.space_group_name_H-M   'P 1'
#
loop_
_entity.id
_entity.type
_entity.pdbx_description
1 polymer ?
#
loop_
_entity_poly.entity_id
_entity_poly.type
_entity_poly.pdbx_seq_one_letter_code
_entity_poly.pdbx_strand_id
1 'polypeptide(L)'
;RYIRRQRQMCIRDSPKSPRGGLLGTTAFMIMGSTGDRTSPIIRGTLVLDKFLHDPSADPPPNVPELTDASKEPLPVREMIELHQSKAQCASCHTKIDPIGYGLEIFDAVGLWRDEAKVGERMEKIEQGGSLPGGKAYNDFGQFKSLLIQNKNKLARSLVEGIASYGLGRTVEFSDGDDIDTLTERLTSLDLRSRALIHNLVLSTLFQ
;
A
#
# COMPACT_ATOMS: atom_id res chain seq x y z
N ARG A 1 9.26 -29.17 -17.58
CA ARG A 1 9.50 -27.91 -18.35
C ARG A 1 8.38 -26.90 -18.17
N TYR A 2 7.10 -27.30 -18.10
CA TYR A 2 5.93 -26.40 -17.93
C TYR A 2 5.93 -25.70 -16.56
N ILE A 3 6.19 -26.44 -15.49
CA ILE A 3 6.21 -25.89 -14.11
C ILE A 3 7.32 -24.85 -13.92
N ARG A 4 8.46 -25.04 -14.60
CA ARG A 4 9.57 -24.08 -14.56
C ARG A 4 9.25 -22.76 -15.28
N ARG A 5 8.48 -22.80 -16.37
CA ARG A 5 8.01 -21.58 -17.08
C ARG A 5 6.95 -20.82 -16.28
N GLN A 6 6.03 -21.52 -15.63
CA GLN A 6 5.03 -20.87 -14.76
C GLN A 6 5.71 -20.17 -13.57
N ARG A 7 6.71 -20.80 -12.93
CA ARG A 7 7.48 -20.12 -11.87
C ARG A 7 8.25 -18.90 -12.35
N GLN A 8 8.68 -18.86 -13.60
CA GLN A 8 9.35 -17.69 -14.17
C GLN A 8 8.37 -16.57 -14.56
N MET A 9 7.16 -16.90 -14.99
CA MET A 9 6.12 -15.90 -15.29
C MET A 9 5.61 -15.15 -14.04
N CYS A 10 5.59 -15.82 -12.90
CA CYS A 10 5.16 -15.18 -11.64
C CYS A 10 6.24 -14.32 -10.97
N ILE A 11 7.50 -14.34 -11.45
CA ILE A 11 8.64 -13.72 -10.74
C ILE A 11 9.35 -12.63 -11.57
N ARG A 12 9.09 -12.52 -12.87
CA ARG A 12 9.75 -11.52 -13.73
C ARG A 12 8.73 -10.63 -14.39
N ASP A 13 8.54 -9.46 -13.81
CA ASP A 13 8.02 -8.33 -14.58
C ASP A 13 8.99 -8.03 -15.72
N SER A 14 8.45 -7.70 -16.89
CA SER A 14 9.29 -7.17 -17.98
C SER A 14 10.05 -5.95 -17.46
N PRO A 15 11.34 -5.76 -17.78
CA PRO A 15 12.06 -4.54 -17.42
C PRO A 15 11.39 -3.25 -17.91
N LYS A 16 10.48 -3.36 -18.89
CA LYS A 16 9.68 -2.25 -19.42
C LYS A 16 8.31 -2.13 -18.77
N SER A 17 7.93 -3.06 -17.89
CA SER A 17 6.65 -2.97 -17.18
C SER A 17 6.72 -1.85 -16.15
N PRO A 18 5.76 -0.93 -16.12
CA PRO A 18 5.66 0.07 -15.06
C PRO A 18 5.29 -0.57 -13.71
N ARG A 19 4.74 -1.78 -13.74
CA ARG A 19 4.44 -2.60 -12.55
C ARG A 19 5.73 -3.08 -11.91
N GLY A 20 5.66 -3.59 -10.73
CA GLY A 20 6.77 -4.24 -10.06
C GLY A 20 6.76 -4.03 -8.55
N GLY A 21 7.32 -5.02 -7.85
CA GLY A 21 7.31 -5.08 -6.39
C GLY A 21 5.94 -5.46 -5.82
N LEU A 22 5.85 -5.48 -4.50
CA LEU A 22 4.64 -5.89 -3.75
C LEU A 22 3.43 -5.03 -4.09
N LEU A 23 3.63 -3.71 -4.24
CA LEU A 23 2.57 -2.75 -4.58
C LEU A 23 1.88 -3.03 -5.92
N GLY A 24 2.57 -3.62 -6.88
CA GLY A 24 2.00 -3.96 -8.19
C GLY A 24 1.34 -5.34 -8.25
N THR A 25 1.25 -6.06 -7.12
CA THR A 25 0.63 -7.39 -7.09
C THR A 25 -0.89 -7.30 -7.05
N THR A 26 -1.55 -8.22 -7.73
CA THR A 26 -3.00 -8.38 -7.69
C THR A 26 -3.52 -8.55 -6.24
N ALA A 27 -2.80 -9.32 -5.42
CA ALA A 27 -3.16 -9.54 -4.02
C ALA A 27 -3.26 -8.21 -3.25
N PHE A 28 -2.26 -7.33 -3.39
CA PHE A 28 -2.26 -6.02 -2.73
C PHE A 28 -3.40 -5.13 -3.25
N MET A 29 -3.64 -5.13 -4.56
CA MET A 29 -4.68 -4.30 -5.17
C MET A 29 -6.09 -4.75 -4.79
N ILE A 30 -6.33 -6.06 -4.69
CA ILE A 30 -7.62 -6.61 -4.23
C ILE A 30 -7.86 -6.24 -2.76
N MET A 31 -6.86 -6.32 -1.89
CA MET A 31 -6.97 -5.88 -0.50
C MET A 31 -7.32 -4.38 -0.39
N GLY A 32 -6.88 -3.56 -1.35
CA GLY A 32 -7.16 -2.14 -1.45
C GLY A 32 -8.40 -1.78 -2.28
N SER A 33 -9.35 -2.70 -2.42
CA SER A 33 -10.55 -2.53 -3.25
C SER A 33 -11.79 -3.04 -2.52
N THR A 34 -12.95 -2.56 -2.94
CA THR A 34 -14.26 -2.99 -2.40
C THR A 34 -14.87 -4.17 -3.19
N GLY A 35 -14.07 -4.82 -4.04
CA GLY A 35 -14.48 -5.93 -4.89
C GLY A 35 -14.83 -5.51 -6.33
N ASP A 36 -15.67 -4.52 -6.48
CA ASP A 36 -16.14 -3.99 -7.78
C ASP A 36 -15.40 -2.70 -8.21
N ARG A 37 -14.86 -1.96 -7.28
CA ARG A 37 -14.20 -0.67 -7.53
C ARG A 37 -12.95 -0.48 -6.67
N THR A 38 -12.08 0.40 -7.11
CA THR A 38 -10.90 0.85 -6.36
C THR A 38 -11.29 1.76 -5.21
N SER A 39 -10.45 1.81 -4.18
CA SER A 39 -10.60 2.72 -3.06
C SER A 39 -9.25 3.35 -2.71
N PRO A 40 -8.98 4.61 -3.11
CA PRO A 40 -7.76 5.31 -2.70
C PRO A 40 -7.60 5.35 -1.19
N ILE A 41 -8.70 5.47 -0.45
CA ILE A 41 -8.70 5.51 1.02
C ILE A 41 -8.15 4.20 1.57
N ILE A 42 -8.70 3.05 1.19
CA ILE A 42 -8.23 1.74 1.65
C ILE A 42 -6.78 1.48 1.19
N ARG A 43 -6.44 1.85 -0.04
CA ARG A 43 -5.06 1.72 -0.57
C ARG A 43 -4.08 2.59 0.21
N GLY A 44 -4.46 3.81 0.55
CA GLY A 44 -3.66 4.72 1.36
C GLY A 44 -3.41 4.17 2.76
N THR A 45 -4.45 3.68 3.44
CA THR A 45 -4.32 3.06 4.77
C THR A 45 -3.44 1.81 4.73
N LEU A 46 -3.56 0.96 3.70
CA LEU A 46 -2.71 -0.22 3.53
C LEU A 46 -1.23 0.16 3.34
N VAL A 47 -0.93 1.20 2.59
CA VAL A 47 0.46 1.66 2.43
C VAL A 47 1.01 2.24 3.73
N LEU A 48 0.22 3.02 4.45
CA LEU A 48 0.61 3.55 5.76
C LEU A 48 0.94 2.42 6.74
N ASP A 49 0.07 1.43 6.84
CA ASP A 49 0.23 0.32 7.75
C ASP A 49 1.35 -0.64 7.30
N LYS A 50 1.28 -1.17 6.06
CA LYS A 50 2.14 -2.27 5.61
C LYS A 50 3.49 -1.85 5.03
N PHE A 51 3.69 -0.56 4.69
CA PHE A 51 4.94 -0.07 4.10
C PHE A 51 5.60 1.06 4.90
N LEU A 52 4.83 1.88 5.59
CA LEU A 52 5.35 3.04 6.30
C LEU A 52 5.37 2.87 7.81
N HIS A 53 4.90 1.75 8.34
CA HIS A 53 4.80 1.48 9.77
C HIS A 53 4.19 2.68 10.51
N ASP A 54 3.08 3.18 9.99
CA ASP A 54 2.38 4.38 10.45
C ASP A 54 0.87 4.23 10.25
N PRO A 55 0.26 3.22 10.94
CA PRO A 55 -1.16 2.91 10.75
C PRO A 55 -2.04 4.10 11.11
N SER A 56 -3.10 4.29 10.36
CA SER A 56 -4.14 5.26 10.69
C SER A 56 -4.96 4.78 11.86
N ALA A 57 -5.49 5.71 12.65
CA ALA A 57 -6.52 5.38 13.64
C ALA A 57 -7.77 4.80 12.95
N ASP A 58 -8.48 3.95 13.66
CA ASP A 58 -9.76 3.44 13.19
C ASP A 58 -10.76 4.59 12.95
N PRO A 59 -11.60 4.47 11.93
CA PRO A 59 -12.61 5.49 11.67
C PRO A 59 -13.59 5.59 12.84
N PRO A 60 -14.10 6.79 13.15
CA PRO A 60 -15.15 6.94 14.15
C PRO A 60 -16.38 6.08 13.81
N PRO A 61 -17.16 5.63 14.80
CA PRO A 61 -18.40 4.92 14.53
C PRO A 61 -19.37 5.82 13.72
N ASN A 62 -20.11 5.23 12.80
CA ASN A 62 -21.11 5.90 11.95
C ASN A 62 -20.52 6.90 10.93
N VAL A 63 -19.33 6.66 10.43
CA VAL A 63 -18.82 7.42 9.27
C VAL A 63 -19.73 7.12 8.06
N PRO A 64 -20.31 8.14 7.42
CA PRO A 64 -21.07 7.94 6.20
C PRO A 64 -20.18 7.32 5.10
N GLU A 65 -20.72 6.38 4.35
CA GLU A 65 -20.04 5.90 3.15
C GLU A 65 -19.75 7.07 2.19
N LEU A 66 -18.66 6.95 1.44
CA LEU A 66 -18.37 7.86 0.35
C LEU A 66 -19.39 7.63 -0.76
N THR A 67 -20.45 8.41 -0.74
CA THR A 67 -21.49 8.38 -1.77
C THR A 67 -21.34 9.57 -2.71
N ASP A 68 -21.61 9.34 -3.97
CA ASP A 68 -21.71 10.44 -4.94
C ASP A 68 -22.96 11.27 -4.61
N ALA A 69 -22.73 12.37 -3.91
CA ALA A 69 -23.81 13.31 -3.56
C ALA A 69 -24.07 14.33 -4.69
N SER A 70 -23.29 14.28 -5.76
CA SER A 70 -23.45 15.14 -6.94
C SER A 70 -24.57 14.64 -7.86
N LYS A 71 -25.15 15.56 -8.62
CA LYS A 71 -26.14 15.21 -9.66
C LYS A 71 -25.48 14.52 -10.87
N GLU A 72 -24.17 14.70 -11.03
CA GLU A 72 -23.36 14.11 -12.08
C GLU A 72 -22.25 13.26 -11.46
N PRO A 73 -21.89 12.11 -12.05
CA PRO A 73 -20.77 11.30 -11.59
C PRO A 73 -19.47 12.10 -11.59
N LEU A 74 -18.73 12.06 -10.47
CA LEU A 74 -17.46 12.73 -10.28
C LEU A 74 -16.31 11.71 -10.29
N PRO A 75 -15.10 12.12 -10.70
CA PRO A 75 -13.89 11.36 -10.45
C PRO A 75 -13.71 11.05 -8.96
N VAL A 76 -13.19 9.88 -8.65
CA VAL A 76 -13.02 9.43 -7.25
C VAL A 76 -12.24 10.43 -6.41
N ARG A 77 -11.23 11.09 -7.00
CA ARG A 77 -10.44 12.13 -6.33
C ARG A 77 -11.32 13.32 -5.90
N GLU A 78 -12.13 13.83 -6.82
CA GLU A 78 -13.02 14.96 -6.52
C GLU A 78 -14.06 14.61 -5.45
N MET A 79 -14.60 13.38 -5.49
CA MET A 79 -15.52 12.90 -4.45
C MET A 79 -14.85 12.89 -3.07
N ILE A 80 -13.60 12.45 -2.99
CA ILE A 80 -12.82 12.43 -1.74
C ILE A 80 -12.52 13.86 -1.26
N GLU A 81 -12.14 14.75 -2.16
CA GLU A 81 -11.88 16.18 -1.83
C GLU A 81 -13.14 16.87 -1.29
N LEU A 82 -14.31 16.59 -1.87
CA LEU A 82 -15.58 17.06 -1.33
C LEU A 82 -15.86 16.48 0.07
N HIS A 83 -15.56 15.21 0.30
CA HIS A 83 -15.70 14.59 1.62
C HIS A 83 -14.79 15.24 2.66
N GLN A 84 -13.57 15.62 2.27
CA GLN A 84 -12.61 16.34 3.13
C GLN A 84 -13.03 17.77 3.50
N SER A 85 -14.03 18.32 2.85
CA SER A 85 -14.53 19.67 3.20
C SER A 85 -14.98 19.81 4.66
N LYS A 86 -15.30 18.69 5.32
CA LYS A 86 -15.59 18.61 6.75
C LYS A 86 -14.30 18.45 7.55
N ALA A 87 -14.01 19.36 8.47
CA ALA A 87 -12.78 19.35 9.28
C ALA A 87 -12.52 18.02 10.01
N GLN A 88 -13.57 17.36 10.48
CA GLN A 88 -13.48 16.05 11.13
C GLN A 88 -12.95 14.96 10.17
N CYS A 89 -13.39 14.97 8.92
CA CYS A 89 -12.94 14.02 7.90
C CYS A 89 -11.51 14.36 7.44
N ALA A 90 -11.22 15.64 7.22
CA ALA A 90 -9.92 16.12 6.78
C ALA A 90 -8.77 15.69 7.71
N SER A 91 -9.00 15.55 9.01
CA SER A 91 -7.96 15.21 9.99
C SER A 91 -7.22 13.89 9.69
N CYS A 92 -7.91 12.90 9.11
CA CYS A 92 -7.31 11.63 8.70
C CYS A 92 -7.02 11.59 7.20
N HIS A 93 -7.96 12.08 6.38
CA HIS A 93 -7.91 11.97 4.93
C HIS A 93 -6.75 12.73 4.30
N THR A 94 -6.33 13.88 4.85
CA THR A 94 -5.15 14.62 4.39
C THR A 94 -3.86 13.80 4.42
N LYS A 95 -3.77 12.80 5.30
CA LYS A 95 -2.62 11.90 5.40
C LYS A 95 -2.80 10.65 4.51
N ILE A 96 -4.01 10.13 4.41
CA ILE A 96 -4.32 8.85 3.77
C ILE A 96 -4.41 8.98 2.25
N ASP A 97 -5.25 9.90 1.78
CA ASP A 97 -5.71 9.92 0.39
C ASP A 97 -4.62 10.28 -0.60
N PRO A 98 -3.70 11.25 -0.30
CA PRO A 98 -2.60 11.55 -1.19
C PRO A 98 -1.69 10.35 -1.49
N ILE A 99 -1.66 9.35 -0.61
CA ILE A 99 -0.91 8.11 -0.82
C ILE A 99 -1.68 7.18 -1.76
N GLY A 100 -2.98 7.07 -1.57
CA GLY A 100 -3.83 6.19 -2.36
C GLY A 100 -3.97 6.61 -3.82
N TYR A 101 -3.93 7.92 -4.10
CA TYR A 101 -4.00 8.43 -5.48
C TYR A 101 -2.92 7.87 -6.40
N GLY A 102 -1.71 7.63 -5.88
CA GLY A 102 -0.63 7.01 -6.65
C GLY A 102 -0.89 5.57 -7.10
N LEU A 103 -1.91 4.94 -6.56
CA LEU A 103 -2.28 3.55 -6.85
C LEU A 103 -3.54 3.43 -7.72
N GLU A 104 -4.22 4.54 -8.06
CA GLU A 104 -5.43 4.52 -8.89
C GLU A 104 -5.20 4.13 -10.35
N ILE A 105 -3.96 4.19 -10.81
CA ILE A 105 -3.55 3.62 -12.10
C ILE A 105 -3.72 2.10 -12.19
N PHE A 106 -4.01 1.43 -11.07
CA PHE A 106 -4.40 0.03 -11.03
C PHE A 106 -5.90 -0.06 -10.78
N ASP A 107 -6.59 -0.89 -11.56
CA ASP A 107 -7.98 -1.22 -11.31
C ASP A 107 -8.16 -2.07 -10.03
N ALA A 108 -9.39 -2.53 -9.77
CA ALA A 108 -9.71 -3.30 -8.57
C ALA A 108 -8.98 -4.66 -8.49
N VAL A 109 -8.58 -5.23 -9.62
CA VAL A 109 -7.84 -6.51 -9.71
C VAL A 109 -6.35 -6.34 -10.02
N GLY A 110 -5.89 -5.09 -10.11
CA GLY A 110 -4.49 -4.75 -10.31
C GLY A 110 -4.04 -4.71 -11.78
N LEU A 111 -4.96 -4.56 -12.72
CA LEU A 111 -4.58 -4.25 -14.10
C LEU A 111 -4.22 -2.77 -14.22
N TRP A 112 -3.17 -2.51 -14.98
CA TRP A 112 -2.76 -1.14 -15.29
C TRP A 112 -3.77 -0.45 -16.18
N ARG A 113 -4.12 0.79 -15.85
CA ARG A 113 -5.01 1.65 -16.63
C ARG A 113 -4.55 3.10 -16.55
N ASP A 114 -4.68 3.83 -17.66
CA ASP A 114 -4.37 5.26 -17.72
C ASP A 114 -5.64 6.13 -17.59
N GLU A 115 -6.80 5.51 -17.77
CA GLU A 115 -8.11 6.16 -17.71
C GLU A 115 -9.08 5.34 -16.83
N ALA A 116 -10.04 6.04 -16.24
CA ALA A 116 -11.13 5.44 -15.48
C ALA A 116 -12.49 5.90 -16.01
N LYS A 117 -13.50 5.05 -15.88
CA LYS A 117 -14.87 5.40 -16.25
C LYS A 117 -15.51 6.25 -15.17
N VAL A 118 -16.02 7.42 -15.56
CA VAL A 118 -16.75 8.37 -14.71
C VAL A 118 -18.11 8.61 -15.37
N GLY A 119 -19.15 7.98 -14.84
CA GLY A 119 -20.45 7.93 -15.52
C GLY A 119 -20.32 7.27 -16.90
N GLU A 120 -20.65 8.00 -17.96
CA GLU A 120 -20.50 7.53 -19.35
C GLU A 120 -19.20 7.98 -20.02
N ARG A 121 -18.33 8.72 -19.33
CA ARG A 121 -17.08 9.27 -19.87
C ARG A 121 -15.88 8.46 -19.43
N MET A 122 -14.82 8.46 -20.23
CA MET A 122 -13.47 8.01 -19.83
C MET A 122 -12.65 9.24 -19.47
N GLU A 123 -12.03 9.22 -18.30
CA GLU A 123 -11.22 10.34 -17.82
C GLU A 123 -9.83 9.86 -17.43
N LYS A 124 -8.82 10.69 -17.72
CA LYS A 124 -7.45 10.39 -17.39
C LYS A 124 -7.24 10.38 -15.87
N ILE A 125 -6.51 9.36 -15.39
CA ILE A 125 -6.22 9.22 -13.97
C ILE A 125 -5.09 10.16 -13.57
N GLU A 126 -5.33 10.99 -12.58
CA GLU A 126 -4.32 11.83 -11.93
C GLU A 126 -3.58 11.02 -10.86
N GLN A 127 -2.28 10.79 -11.07
CA GLN A 127 -1.45 9.95 -10.20
C GLN A 127 -0.78 10.70 -9.05
N GLY A 128 -0.70 12.02 -9.12
CA GLY A 128 0.05 12.85 -8.19
C GLY A 128 -0.50 12.83 -6.77
N GLY A 129 0.41 12.87 -5.81
CA GLY A 129 0.09 12.92 -4.38
C GLY A 129 1.30 13.25 -3.53
N SER A 130 1.25 12.92 -2.25
CA SER A 130 2.37 13.10 -1.33
C SER A 130 2.44 12.00 -0.27
N LEU A 131 3.65 11.75 0.24
CA LEU A 131 3.87 10.92 1.42
C LEU A 131 3.87 11.77 2.70
N PRO A 132 3.69 11.16 3.88
CA PRO A 132 3.87 11.84 5.15
C PRO A 132 5.22 12.54 5.22
N GLY A 133 5.24 13.79 5.69
CA GLY A 133 6.42 14.67 5.64
C GLY A 133 6.49 15.54 4.39
N GLY A 134 5.44 15.56 3.54
CA GLY A 134 5.26 16.53 2.46
C GLY A 134 6.06 16.22 1.18
N LYS A 135 6.69 15.05 1.06
CA LYS A 135 7.38 14.65 -0.17
C LYS A 135 6.38 14.32 -1.27
N ALA A 136 6.24 15.20 -2.26
CA ALA A 136 5.35 15.03 -3.41
C ALA A 136 5.91 14.06 -4.44
N TYR A 137 5.00 13.42 -5.19
CA TYR A 137 5.27 12.59 -6.35
C TYR A 137 4.23 12.85 -7.44
N ASN A 138 4.60 12.62 -8.70
CA ASN A 138 3.73 12.86 -9.86
C ASN A 138 3.35 11.57 -10.60
N ASP A 139 4.03 10.47 -10.33
CA ASP A 139 3.80 9.18 -10.97
C ASP A 139 4.14 8.02 -10.03
N PHE A 140 3.72 6.82 -10.42
CA PHE A 140 3.94 5.59 -9.64
C PHE A 140 5.43 5.24 -9.46
N GLY A 141 6.30 5.60 -10.41
CA GLY A 141 7.74 5.37 -10.28
C GLY A 141 8.35 6.22 -9.17
N GLN A 142 8.01 7.51 -9.14
CA GLN A 142 8.42 8.42 -8.07
C GLN A 142 7.84 7.99 -6.72
N PHE A 143 6.56 7.60 -6.69
CA PHE A 143 5.91 7.06 -5.48
C PHE A 143 6.70 5.88 -4.90
N LYS A 144 7.03 4.86 -5.72
CA LYS A 144 7.85 3.73 -5.28
C LYS A 144 9.23 4.16 -4.78
N SER A 145 9.86 5.10 -5.47
CA SER A 145 11.18 5.61 -5.10
C SER A 145 11.17 6.29 -3.73
N LEU A 146 10.11 7.05 -3.43
CA LEU A 146 9.94 7.70 -2.13
C LEU A 146 9.67 6.68 -1.01
N LEU A 147 8.90 5.63 -1.27
CA LEU A 147 8.69 4.56 -0.29
C LEU A 147 9.99 3.84 0.06
N ILE A 148 10.83 3.54 -0.93
CA ILE A 148 12.14 2.90 -0.71
C ILE A 148 13.09 3.79 0.09
N GLN A 149 12.97 5.11 0.03
CA GLN A 149 13.76 6.01 0.88
C GLN A 149 13.45 5.84 2.37
N ASN A 150 12.29 5.30 2.74
CA ASN A 150 11.90 4.99 4.12
C ASN A 150 12.27 3.55 4.51
N LYS A 151 13.49 3.09 4.16
CA LYS A 151 13.95 1.71 4.31
C LYS A 151 13.68 1.11 5.69
N ASN A 152 13.94 1.86 6.77
CA ASN A 152 13.77 1.37 8.13
C ASN A 152 12.31 1.08 8.46
N LYS A 153 11.39 1.98 8.09
CA LYS A 153 9.96 1.78 8.28
C LYS A 153 9.45 0.60 7.48
N LEU A 154 9.87 0.50 6.22
CA LEU A 154 9.52 -0.62 5.34
C LEU A 154 10.08 -1.94 5.89
N ALA A 155 11.34 -1.95 6.36
CA ALA A 155 11.94 -3.13 6.98
C ALA A 155 11.13 -3.59 8.21
N ARG A 156 10.78 -2.65 9.09
CA ARG A 156 9.99 -2.96 10.29
C ARG A 156 8.63 -3.55 9.95
N SER A 157 7.88 -2.91 9.06
CA SER A 157 6.57 -3.45 8.62
C SER A 157 6.67 -4.85 8.04
N LEU A 158 7.72 -5.14 7.25
CA LEU A 158 7.95 -6.46 6.68
C LEU A 158 8.32 -7.49 7.76
N VAL A 159 9.18 -7.12 8.70
CA VAL A 159 9.57 -7.99 9.83
C VAL A 159 8.36 -8.34 10.67
N GLU A 160 7.60 -7.35 11.14
CA GLU A 160 6.42 -7.56 11.98
C GLU A 160 5.32 -8.35 11.26
N GLY A 161 5.07 -8.06 9.98
CA GLY A 161 4.07 -8.77 9.21
C GLY A 161 4.41 -10.26 9.01
N ILE A 162 5.68 -10.57 8.69
CA ILE A 162 6.10 -11.96 8.51
C ILE A 162 6.26 -12.67 9.86
N ALA A 163 6.71 -11.99 10.91
CA ALA A 163 6.77 -12.53 12.26
C ALA A 163 5.37 -12.91 12.76
N SER A 164 4.41 -11.99 12.66
CA SER A 164 3.03 -12.25 13.05
C SER A 164 2.42 -13.43 12.29
N TYR A 165 2.68 -13.52 10.98
CA TYR A 165 2.24 -14.66 10.16
C TYR A 165 2.88 -15.98 10.63
N GLY A 166 4.18 -15.98 10.87
CA GLY A 166 4.92 -17.19 11.25
C GLY A 166 4.60 -17.65 12.67
N LEU A 167 4.37 -16.72 13.61
CA LEU A 167 4.00 -17.01 15.01
C LEU A 167 2.52 -17.36 15.16
N GLY A 168 1.67 -17.04 14.17
CA GLY A 168 0.21 -17.19 14.28
C GLY A 168 -0.45 -16.26 15.29
N ARG A 169 0.27 -15.19 15.71
CA ARG A 169 -0.21 -14.14 16.63
C ARG A 169 0.35 -12.78 16.24
N THR A 170 -0.23 -11.72 16.75
CA THR A 170 0.36 -10.39 16.64
C THR A 170 1.66 -10.31 17.44
N VAL A 171 2.57 -9.44 16.96
CA VAL A 171 3.79 -9.08 17.71
C VAL A 171 3.39 -8.34 18.98
N GLU A 172 3.96 -8.72 20.10
CA GLU A 172 3.74 -8.13 21.42
C GLU A 172 4.90 -7.23 21.85
N PHE A 173 4.72 -6.48 22.91
CA PHE A 173 5.75 -5.61 23.46
C PHE A 173 7.03 -6.37 23.83
N SER A 174 6.89 -7.58 24.35
CA SER A 174 8.00 -8.48 24.72
C SER A 174 8.87 -8.89 23.53
N ASP A 175 8.32 -8.88 22.32
CA ASP A 175 9.04 -9.24 21.08
C ASP A 175 9.87 -8.07 20.54
N GLY A 176 9.78 -6.89 21.15
CA GLY A 176 10.33 -5.62 20.63
C GLY A 176 11.80 -5.68 20.29
N ASP A 177 12.64 -6.20 21.19
CA ASP A 177 14.11 -6.27 21.00
C ASP A 177 14.49 -7.17 19.82
N ASP A 178 13.78 -8.30 19.66
CA ASP A 178 13.99 -9.20 18.53
C ASP A 178 13.56 -8.56 17.20
N ILE A 179 12.41 -7.88 17.19
CA ILE A 179 11.91 -7.15 16.02
C ILE A 179 12.87 -6.03 15.62
N ASP A 180 13.42 -5.28 16.58
CA ASP A 180 14.39 -4.23 16.31
C ASP A 180 15.68 -4.80 15.70
N THR A 181 16.22 -5.87 16.29
CA THR A 181 17.40 -6.57 15.79
C THR A 181 17.18 -7.10 14.35
N LEU A 182 16.04 -7.73 14.10
CA LEU A 182 15.68 -8.24 12.77
C LEU A 182 15.51 -7.11 11.76
N THR A 183 14.94 -5.97 12.16
CA THR A 183 14.75 -4.78 11.33
C THR A 183 16.09 -4.18 10.90
N GLU A 184 17.01 -3.99 11.80
CA GLU A 184 18.37 -3.50 11.51
C GLU A 184 19.09 -4.44 10.55
N ARG A 185 19.01 -5.74 10.82
CA ARG A 185 19.63 -6.77 9.99
C ARG A 185 19.04 -6.82 8.58
N LEU A 186 17.71 -6.73 8.44
CA LEU A 186 17.05 -6.69 7.13
C LEU A 186 17.44 -5.43 6.35
N THR A 187 17.51 -4.29 7.02
CA THR A 187 17.93 -3.01 6.41
C THR A 187 19.36 -3.10 5.88
N SER A 188 20.28 -3.71 6.64
CA SER A 188 21.68 -3.91 6.23
C SER A 188 21.83 -4.88 5.04
N LEU A 189 20.90 -5.80 4.88
CA LEU A 189 20.85 -6.78 3.79
C LEU A 189 20.02 -6.32 2.57
N ASP A 190 19.75 -5.01 2.47
CA ASP A 190 19.03 -4.37 1.37
C ASP A 190 17.64 -4.98 1.12
N LEU A 191 16.91 -5.26 2.19
CA LEU A 191 15.52 -5.75 2.21
C LEU A 191 15.31 -7.09 1.48
N ARG A 192 16.30 -7.96 1.47
CA ARG A 192 16.19 -9.27 0.81
C ARG A 192 15.22 -10.20 1.54
N SER A 193 14.08 -10.50 0.93
CA SER A 193 13.01 -11.31 1.53
C SER A 193 13.46 -12.71 2.00
N ARG A 194 14.35 -13.38 1.26
CA ARG A 194 14.91 -14.68 1.69
C ARG A 194 15.74 -14.53 2.97
N ALA A 195 16.52 -13.46 3.09
CA ALA A 195 17.31 -13.19 4.27
C ALA A 195 16.40 -12.88 5.47
N LEU A 196 15.29 -12.16 5.26
CA LEU A 196 14.31 -11.91 6.29
C LEU A 196 13.75 -13.22 6.86
N ILE A 197 13.22 -14.09 6.01
CA ILE A 197 12.64 -15.37 6.44
C ILE A 197 13.68 -16.22 7.19
N HIS A 198 14.90 -16.32 6.64
CA HIS A 198 15.96 -17.11 7.26
C HIS A 198 16.36 -16.58 8.64
N ASN A 199 16.54 -15.26 8.78
CA ASN A 199 16.90 -14.66 10.06
C ASN A 199 15.76 -14.73 11.06
N LEU A 200 14.52 -14.61 10.62
CA LEU A 200 13.34 -14.73 11.47
C LEU A 200 13.25 -16.15 12.09
N VAL A 201 13.36 -17.18 11.26
CA VAL A 201 13.31 -18.58 11.73
C VAL A 201 14.44 -18.92 12.70
N LEU A 202 15.60 -18.27 12.58
CA LEU A 202 16.74 -18.45 13.48
C LEU A 202 16.72 -17.51 14.68
N SER A 203 15.73 -16.64 14.81
CA SER A 203 15.61 -15.72 15.95
C SER A 203 15.02 -16.43 17.18
N THR A 204 15.18 -15.79 18.33
CA THR A 204 14.61 -16.24 19.61
C THR A 204 13.08 -16.21 19.62
N LEU A 205 12.44 -15.49 18.69
CA LEU A 205 10.99 -15.50 18.51
C LEU A 205 10.40 -16.89 18.20
N PHE A 206 11.19 -17.79 17.61
CA PHE A 206 10.78 -19.13 17.19
C PHE A 206 11.42 -20.25 18.03
N GLN A 207 12.19 -19.92 19.05
CA GLN A 207 12.80 -20.86 19.98
C GLN A 207 12.03 -20.92 21.31
#